data_a5a9ca2bed405f23f3a5e578ffde1a19
#
_entry.id   a5a9ca2bed405f23f3a5e578ffde1a19
#
_cell.length_a   1.000
_cell.length_b   1.000
_cell.length_c   1.000
_cell.angle_alpha   90.00
_cell.angle_beta   90.00
_cell.angle_gamma   90.00
#
_symmetry.space_group_name_H-M   'P 1'
#
loop_
_entity.id
_entity.type
_entity.pdbx_description
1 polymer ?
#
loop_
_entity_poly.entity_id
_entity_poly.type
_entity_poly.pdbx_seq_one_letter_code
_entity_poly.pdbx_strand_id
1 'polypeptide(L)'
;KGFSEFHKLWTIGQNKELQRKGQWKSWQFVTADSPFVPTAEIEAAKNDMDPKSFAQEYLASFENMSGRVYYPFDRSVHVKPLQFNPKLPVWVGQDFNIDPMSSVILQPQPNGELWAVDELVLFSSNTAEVCDELERRFWRWKSQVTIFPDPAGAYRQHARGESDIDIFKEKGFLRVDYPKKHPPIADRVNSVNRMLMSASGETRLYIDPKCKHLIDSLEKVIYKPGSRDMDKSGGIEHSADALGYPVHRRYPVKNRVILGGSR
;
A
#
# COMPACT_ATOMS: atom_id res chain seq x y z
N LYS A 1 -16.71 5.35 7.98
CA LYS A 1 -15.99 6.47 8.41
C LYS A 1 -16.04 7.48 7.25
N GLY A 2 -15.39 8.63 7.32
CA GLY A 2 -15.58 9.69 6.31
C GLY A 2 -17.01 10.28 6.32
N PHE A 3 -17.46 10.82 5.19
CA PHE A 3 -18.78 11.50 5.07
C PHE A 3 -19.94 10.51 4.87
N SER A 4 -20.11 9.58 5.78
CA SER A 4 -21.19 8.58 5.82
C SER A 4 -22.44 9.12 6.52
N GLU A 5 -23.50 8.29 6.62
CA GLU A 5 -24.68 8.61 7.42
C GLU A 5 -24.33 8.94 8.89
N PHE A 6 -23.32 8.26 9.44
CA PHE A 6 -22.82 8.57 10.78
C PHE A 6 -22.27 10.01 10.88
N HIS A 7 -21.55 10.49 9.85
CA HIS A 7 -21.07 11.88 9.80
C HIS A 7 -22.24 12.87 9.76
N LYS A 8 -23.29 12.57 9.00
CA LYS A 8 -24.51 13.41 8.96
C LYS A 8 -25.14 13.52 10.33
N LEU A 9 -25.33 12.38 11.03
CA LEU A 9 -25.87 12.36 12.39
C LEU A 9 -24.99 13.15 13.36
N TRP A 10 -23.66 12.99 13.27
CA TRP A 10 -22.72 13.76 14.07
C TRP A 10 -22.87 15.27 13.81
N THR A 11 -22.98 15.68 12.54
CA THR A 11 -23.16 17.09 12.15
C THR A 11 -24.47 17.67 12.69
N ILE A 12 -25.58 16.89 12.66
CA ILE A 12 -26.86 17.29 13.28
C ILE A 12 -26.64 17.57 14.77
N GLY A 13 -25.90 16.70 15.46
CA GLY A 13 -25.59 16.87 16.89
C GLY A 13 -24.70 18.06 17.23
N GLN A 14 -24.02 18.67 16.24
CA GLN A 14 -23.22 19.90 16.40
C GLN A 14 -24.11 21.17 16.26
N ASN A 15 -25.35 21.06 15.84
CA ASN A 15 -26.24 22.19 15.68
C ASN A 15 -26.64 22.74 17.07
N LYS A 16 -26.21 23.99 17.36
CA LYS A 16 -26.40 24.64 18.67
C LYS A 16 -27.89 24.84 19.04
N GLU A 17 -28.75 25.02 18.05
CA GLU A 17 -30.19 25.18 18.29
C GLU A 17 -30.82 23.86 18.74
N LEU A 18 -30.50 22.74 18.07
CA LEU A 18 -30.98 21.42 18.46
C LEU A 18 -30.44 21.00 19.83
N GLN A 19 -29.21 21.36 20.15
CA GLN A 19 -28.61 21.13 21.46
C GLN A 19 -29.36 21.89 22.56
N ARG A 20 -29.72 23.19 22.33
CA ARG A 20 -30.50 24.00 23.29
C ARG A 20 -31.89 23.44 23.54
N LYS A 21 -32.50 22.84 22.52
CA LYS A 21 -33.79 22.17 22.63
C LYS A 21 -33.72 20.78 23.28
N GLY A 22 -32.53 20.29 23.60
CA GLY A 22 -32.33 18.96 24.17
C GLY A 22 -32.62 17.80 23.22
N GLN A 23 -32.69 18.09 21.90
CA GLN A 23 -33.08 17.09 20.90
C GLN A 23 -31.92 16.24 20.40
N TRP A 24 -30.75 16.88 20.12
CA TRP A 24 -29.57 16.22 19.59
C TRP A 24 -28.28 16.78 20.16
N LYS A 25 -27.33 15.89 20.46
CA LYS A 25 -25.95 16.27 20.83
C LYS A 25 -24.99 15.18 20.38
N SER A 26 -23.85 15.58 19.88
CA SER A 26 -22.75 14.68 19.53
C SER A 26 -21.45 15.13 20.17
N TRP A 27 -20.58 14.17 20.43
CA TRP A 27 -19.28 14.38 21.07
C TRP A 27 -18.19 13.77 20.21
N GLN A 28 -17.00 14.32 20.31
CA GLN A 28 -15.79 13.79 19.72
C GLN A 28 -14.77 13.58 20.83
N PHE A 29 -14.24 12.36 20.91
CA PHE A 29 -13.22 12.00 21.88
C PHE A 29 -11.96 11.58 21.12
N VAL A 30 -10.84 12.21 21.45
CA VAL A 30 -9.54 11.95 20.85
C VAL A 30 -8.81 10.93 21.71
N THR A 31 -8.17 9.94 21.08
CA THR A 31 -7.44 8.90 21.81
C THR A 31 -6.32 9.49 22.67
N ALA A 32 -5.68 10.58 22.20
CA ALA A 32 -4.64 11.29 22.94
C ALA A 32 -5.13 11.92 24.26
N ASP A 33 -6.44 12.17 24.39
CA ASP A 33 -7.05 12.73 25.61
C ASP A 33 -7.41 11.64 26.62
N SER A 34 -7.22 10.37 26.29
CA SER A 34 -7.52 9.25 27.16
C SER A 34 -6.39 9.03 28.18
N PRO A 35 -6.67 9.06 29.47
CA PRO A 35 -5.65 8.79 30.49
C PRO A 35 -5.19 7.31 30.53
N PHE A 36 -5.88 6.44 29.78
CA PHE A 36 -5.61 5.01 29.72
C PHE A 36 -4.70 4.60 28.56
N VAL A 37 -4.36 5.53 27.66
CA VAL A 37 -3.50 5.26 26.51
C VAL A 37 -2.14 5.93 26.72
N PRO A 38 -1.05 5.16 26.83
CA PRO A 38 0.28 5.73 27.01
C PRO A 38 0.68 6.61 25.81
N THR A 39 1.31 7.75 26.08
CA THR A 39 1.83 8.65 25.03
C THR A 39 2.79 7.94 24.08
N ALA A 40 3.60 7.01 24.58
CA ALA A 40 4.50 6.20 23.75
C ALA A 40 3.76 5.34 22.70
N GLU A 41 2.55 4.91 23.01
CA GLU A 41 1.72 4.16 22.07
C GLU A 41 1.18 5.06 20.96
N ILE A 42 0.79 6.29 21.29
CA ILE A 42 0.34 7.30 20.32
C ILE A 42 1.49 7.69 19.38
N GLU A 43 2.69 7.93 19.92
CA GLU A 43 3.87 8.23 19.09
C GLU A 43 4.27 7.04 18.21
N ALA A 44 4.18 5.81 18.72
CA ALA A 44 4.41 4.62 17.90
C ALA A 44 3.37 4.49 16.78
N ALA A 45 2.09 4.81 17.05
CA ALA A 45 1.05 4.79 16.02
C ALA A 45 1.28 5.86 14.95
N LYS A 46 1.78 7.05 15.30
CA LYS A 46 2.16 8.08 14.31
C LYS A 46 3.24 7.59 13.33
N ASN A 47 4.20 6.81 13.82
CA ASN A 47 5.25 6.24 12.98
C ASN A 47 4.75 5.07 12.13
N ASP A 48 3.73 4.36 12.59
CA ASP A 48 3.21 3.14 11.98
C ASP A 48 1.99 3.37 11.06
N MET A 49 1.46 4.58 10.96
CA MET A 49 0.28 4.91 10.17
C MET A 49 0.54 6.09 9.24
N ASP A 50 -0.19 6.14 8.12
CA ASP A 50 -0.26 7.33 7.28
C ASP A 50 -1.10 8.43 7.97
N PRO A 51 -0.93 9.73 7.57
CA PRO A 51 -1.59 10.85 8.25
C PRO A 51 -3.11 10.74 8.31
N LYS A 52 -3.79 10.33 7.24
CA LYS A 52 -5.27 10.23 7.24
C LYS A 52 -5.76 9.08 8.10
N SER A 53 -5.10 7.93 8.04
CA SER A 53 -5.44 6.79 8.91
C SER A 53 -5.22 7.14 10.38
N PHE A 54 -4.12 7.80 10.71
CA PHE A 54 -3.86 8.27 12.06
C PHE A 54 -4.91 9.29 12.53
N ALA A 55 -5.23 10.28 11.71
CA ALA A 55 -6.24 11.29 12.04
C ALA A 55 -7.61 10.64 12.28
N GLN A 56 -7.99 9.65 11.45
CA GLN A 56 -9.26 8.97 11.58
C GLN A 56 -9.34 8.09 12.84
N GLU A 57 -8.29 7.32 13.15
CA GLU A 57 -8.34 6.32 14.23
C GLU A 57 -7.94 6.90 15.61
N TYR A 58 -7.03 7.88 15.64
CA TYR A 58 -6.51 8.44 16.90
C TYR A 58 -7.00 9.85 17.22
N LEU A 59 -7.33 10.66 16.19
CA LEU A 59 -7.84 12.02 16.38
C LEU A 59 -9.35 12.13 16.15
N ALA A 60 -10.03 11.00 15.95
CA ALA A 60 -11.46 10.93 15.69
C ALA A 60 -11.93 11.83 14.52
N SER A 61 -11.05 12.09 13.56
CA SER A 61 -11.33 12.95 12.41
C SER A 61 -12.20 12.21 11.37
N PHE A 62 -13.06 12.97 10.70
CA PHE A 62 -13.82 12.48 9.54
C PHE A 62 -13.02 12.73 8.26
N GLU A 63 -12.05 11.85 7.99
CA GLU A 63 -11.22 12.00 6.80
C GLU A 63 -11.97 11.68 5.51
N ASN A 64 -11.82 12.55 4.52
CA ASN A 64 -12.34 12.32 3.18
C ASN A 64 -11.33 11.51 2.37
N MET A 65 -11.73 10.32 1.93
CA MET A 65 -10.95 9.45 1.04
C MET A 65 -11.24 9.74 -0.44
N SER A 66 -11.71 10.94 -0.79
CA SER A 66 -11.84 11.37 -2.18
C SER A 66 -10.48 11.84 -2.74
N GLY A 67 -10.38 11.86 -4.06
CA GLY A 67 -9.16 12.27 -4.74
C GLY A 67 -8.15 11.14 -4.89
N ARG A 68 -6.86 11.45 -4.83
CA ARG A 68 -5.79 10.46 -5.06
C ARG A 68 -5.75 9.39 -3.98
N VAL A 69 -5.56 8.14 -4.42
CA VAL A 69 -5.40 6.98 -3.53
C VAL A 69 -4.08 7.07 -2.77
N TYR A 70 -3.01 7.38 -3.47
CA TYR A 70 -1.65 7.56 -2.92
C TYR A 70 -1.39 9.04 -2.66
N TYR A 71 -2.23 9.64 -1.82
CA TYR A 71 -2.27 11.09 -1.59
C TYR A 71 -0.98 11.70 -1.02
N PRO A 72 -0.10 10.97 -0.27
CA PRO A 72 1.16 11.54 0.19
C PRO A 72 2.24 11.60 -0.89
N PHE A 73 2.01 10.97 -2.06
CA PHE A 73 3.02 10.96 -3.12
C PHE A 73 3.28 12.36 -3.68
N ASP A 74 4.56 12.75 -3.71
CA ASP A 74 5.05 13.99 -4.31
C ASP A 74 6.34 13.67 -5.08
N ARG A 75 6.38 14.03 -6.38
CA ARG A 75 7.55 13.78 -7.23
C ARG A 75 8.82 14.45 -6.70
N SER A 76 8.70 15.66 -6.16
CA SER A 76 9.86 16.40 -5.65
C SER A 76 10.50 15.76 -4.42
N VAL A 77 9.73 14.96 -3.67
CA VAL A 77 10.17 14.28 -2.45
C VAL A 77 10.60 12.84 -2.74
N HIS A 78 9.77 12.10 -3.50
CA HIS A 78 9.89 10.66 -3.62
C HIS A 78 10.69 10.20 -4.83
N VAL A 79 10.84 11.05 -5.87
CA VAL A 79 11.51 10.66 -7.11
C VAL A 79 12.93 11.21 -7.13
N LYS A 80 13.91 10.32 -7.09
CA LYS A 80 15.34 10.67 -7.18
C LYS A 80 16.12 9.54 -7.87
N PRO A 81 17.26 9.84 -8.53
CA PRO A 81 18.12 8.80 -9.09
C PRO A 81 18.55 7.81 -8.02
N LEU A 82 18.31 6.52 -8.27
CA LEU A 82 18.61 5.43 -7.35
C LEU A 82 19.57 4.45 -8.04
N GLN A 83 20.57 3.99 -7.31
CA GLN A 83 21.51 3.00 -7.83
C GLN A 83 21.20 1.61 -7.30
N PHE A 84 21.07 0.64 -8.21
CA PHE A 84 20.96 -0.76 -7.84
C PHE A 84 22.23 -1.22 -7.09
N ASN A 85 22.05 -1.81 -5.93
CA ASN A 85 23.15 -2.35 -5.14
C ASN A 85 23.13 -3.89 -5.18
N PRO A 86 24.11 -4.54 -5.83
CA PRO A 86 24.14 -5.99 -5.99
C PRO A 86 24.34 -6.77 -4.67
N LYS A 87 24.65 -6.09 -3.57
CA LYS A 87 24.84 -6.70 -2.25
C LYS A 87 23.54 -6.75 -1.43
N LEU A 88 22.50 -6.05 -1.87
CA LEU A 88 21.22 -6.00 -1.17
C LEU A 88 20.21 -7.00 -1.75
N PRO A 89 19.27 -7.48 -0.95
CA PRO A 89 18.15 -8.30 -1.43
C PRO A 89 17.40 -7.58 -2.55
N VAL A 90 16.85 -8.35 -3.48
CA VAL A 90 15.99 -7.85 -4.55
C VAL A 90 14.57 -8.39 -4.31
N TRP A 91 13.62 -7.50 -4.15
CA TRP A 91 12.21 -7.84 -4.06
C TRP A 91 11.51 -7.47 -5.36
N VAL A 92 10.69 -8.36 -5.86
CA VAL A 92 9.87 -8.12 -7.05
C VAL A 92 8.42 -8.23 -6.65
N GLY A 93 7.70 -7.12 -6.64
CA GLY A 93 6.26 -7.12 -6.56
C GLY A 93 5.67 -7.44 -7.93
N GLN A 94 4.73 -8.37 -8.02
CA GLN A 94 4.19 -8.85 -9.27
C GLN A 94 2.67 -8.77 -9.30
N ASP A 95 2.15 -8.05 -10.27
CA ASP A 95 0.73 -8.04 -10.65
C ASP A 95 0.54 -8.82 -11.96
N PHE A 96 -0.38 -9.81 -11.96
CA PHE A 96 -0.58 -10.74 -13.05
C PHE A 96 -1.65 -10.29 -14.05
N ASN A 97 -1.95 -9.01 -14.13
CA ASN A 97 -2.84 -8.56 -15.20
C ASN A 97 -2.17 -8.76 -16.56
N ILE A 98 -2.95 -9.16 -17.57
CA ILE A 98 -2.41 -9.50 -18.89
C ILE A 98 -1.98 -8.23 -19.64
N ASP A 99 -2.68 -7.11 -19.42
CA ASP A 99 -2.49 -5.90 -20.21
C ASP A 99 -2.70 -4.62 -19.39
N PRO A 100 -1.63 -4.08 -18.81
CA PRO A 100 -0.27 -4.62 -18.75
C PRO A 100 -0.03 -5.58 -17.56
N MET A 101 0.90 -6.51 -17.72
CA MET A 101 1.52 -7.24 -16.61
C MET A 101 2.63 -6.40 -16.02
N SER A 102 2.60 -6.19 -14.69
CA SER A 102 3.48 -5.21 -14.03
C SER A 102 4.33 -5.83 -12.94
N SER A 103 5.62 -5.56 -12.98
CA SER A 103 6.56 -5.89 -11.89
C SER A 103 7.26 -4.63 -11.41
N VAL A 104 7.39 -4.47 -10.10
CA VAL A 104 8.18 -3.40 -9.48
C VAL A 104 9.34 -4.02 -8.75
N ILE A 105 10.55 -3.57 -9.08
CA ILE A 105 11.80 -4.08 -8.53
C ILE A 105 12.25 -3.17 -7.40
N LEU A 106 12.35 -3.74 -6.20
CA LEU A 106 12.60 -3.03 -4.97
C LEU A 106 13.87 -3.52 -4.28
N GLN A 107 14.55 -2.60 -3.60
CA GLN A 107 15.66 -2.93 -2.71
C GLN A 107 15.44 -2.30 -1.33
N PRO A 108 15.30 -3.12 -0.26
CA PRO A 108 15.31 -2.61 1.10
C PRO A 108 16.71 -2.11 1.44
N GLN A 109 16.80 -0.92 2.03
CA GLN A 109 18.04 -0.28 2.42
C GLN A 109 18.32 -0.51 3.91
N PRO A 110 19.59 -0.53 4.33
CA PRO A 110 19.98 -0.72 5.74
C PRO A 110 19.42 0.36 6.69
N ASN A 111 19.14 1.57 6.19
CA ASN A 111 18.56 2.67 6.95
C ASN A 111 17.03 2.60 7.08
N GLY A 112 16.40 1.52 6.60
CA GLY A 112 14.94 1.33 6.65
C GLY A 112 14.18 1.94 5.47
N GLU A 113 14.85 2.58 4.52
CA GLU A 113 14.24 3.01 3.27
C GLU A 113 13.95 1.81 2.36
N LEU A 114 12.99 1.97 1.47
CA LEU A 114 12.67 1.04 0.39
C LEU A 114 12.80 1.80 -0.95
N TRP A 115 13.63 1.28 -1.82
CA TRP A 115 13.92 1.90 -3.11
C TRP A 115 13.27 1.10 -4.25
N ALA A 116 12.38 1.72 -5.02
CA ALA A 116 11.91 1.19 -6.29
C ALA A 116 12.95 1.55 -7.36
N VAL A 117 13.84 0.60 -7.62
CA VAL A 117 15.02 0.81 -8.46
C VAL A 117 14.80 0.49 -9.93
N ASP A 118 13.73 -0.22 -10.27
CA ASP A 118 13.36 -0.54 -11.65
C ASP A 118 11.90 -0.97 -11.74
N GLU A 119 11.35 -0.99 -12.93
CA GLU A 119 10.05 -1.58 -13.24
C GLU A 119 10.09 -2.38 -14.53
N LEU A 120 9.19 -3.33 -14.64
CA LEU A 120 8.94 -4.09 -15.85
C LEU A 120 7.43 -4.07 -16.12
N VAL A 121 7.05 -3.49 -17.24
CA VAL A 121 5.66 -3.40 -17.67
C VAL A 121 5.58 -3.98 -19.08
N LEU A 122 4.88 -5.09 -19.21
CA LEU A 122 4.73 -5.82 -20.46
C LEU A 122 3.24 -5.84 -20.88
N PHE A 123 3.01 -5.48 -22.11
CA PHE A 123 1.68 -5.50 -22.72
C PHE A 123 1.48 -6.79 -23.51
N SER A 124 0.26 -7.33 -23.50
CA SER A 124 -0.11 -8.56 -24.21
C SER A 124 0.87 -9.72 -23.93
N SER A 125 1.27 -9.86 -22.66
CA SER A 125 2.35 -10.72 -22.19
C SER A 125 1.85 -11.85 -21.28
N ASN A 126 2.76 -12.73 -20.91
CA ASN A 126 2.51 -13.83 -20.00
C ASN A 126 3.64 -13.95 -18.95
N THR A 127 3.39 -14.76 -17.91
CA THR A 127 4.31 -14.92 -16.78
C THR A 127 5.69 -15.46 -17.19
N ALA A 128 5.76 -16.31 -18.21
CA ALA A 128 7.05 -16.82 -18.67
C ALA A 128 7.93 -15.72 -19.28
N GLU A 129 7.34 -14.80 -20.05
CA GLU A 129 8.05 -13.65 -20.62
C GLU A 129 8.54 -12.69 -19.55
N VAL A 130 7.74 -12.47 -18.48
CA VAL A 130 8.20 -11.72 -17.30
C VAL A 130 9.40 -12.39 -16.66
N CYS A 131 9.36 -13.71 -16.46
CA CYS A 131 10.48 -14.46 -15.91
C CYS A 131 11.73 -14.34 -16.77
N ASP A 132 11.60 -14.44 -18.08
CA ASP A 132 12.73 -14.33 -19.03
C ASP A 132 13.35 -12.92 -18.98
N GLU A 133 12.54 -11.87 -18.87
CA GLU A 133 13.03 -10.51 -18.76
C GLU A 133 13.67 -10.24 -17.37
N LEU A 134 13.10 -10.77 -16.29
CA LEU A 134 13.70 -10.70 -14.96
C LEU A 134 15.03 -11.47 -14.93
N GLU A 135 15.10 -12.62 -15.57
CA GLU A 135 16.35 -13.38 -15.69
C GLU A 135 17.40 -12.60 -16.48
N ARG A 136 17.03 -12.01 -17.61
CA ARG A 136 17.94 -11.18 -18.41
C ARG A 136 18.53 -10.03 -17.61
N ARG A 137 17.75 -9.37 -16.74
CA ARG A 137 18.21 -8.24 -15.91
C ARG A 137 18.98 -8.68 -14.67
N PHE A 138 18.54 -9.78 -14.02
CA PHE A 138 18.99 -10.15 -12.68
C PHE A 138 19.59 -11.56 -12.57
N TRP A 139 20.02 -12.19 -13.67
CA TRP A 139 20.54 -13.56 -13.67
C TRP A 139 21.67 -13.81 -12.65
N ARG A 140 22.57 -12.83 -12.47
CA ARG A 140 23.68 -12.91 -11.49
C ARG A 140 23.21 -12.88 -10.04
N TRP A 141 22.03 -12.33 -9.79
CA TRP A 141 21.47 -12.12 -8.46
C TRP A 141 20.17 -12.90 -8.25
N LYS A 142 19.84 -13.83 -9.12
CA LYS A 142 18.59 -14.61 -9.10
C LYS A 142 18.32 -15.27 -7.76
N SER A 143 19.36 -15.77 -7.06
CA SER A 143 19.24 -16.33 -5.72
C SER A 143 18.88 -15.31 -4.63
N GLN A 144 19.06 -14.02 -4.88
CA GLN A 144 18.69 -12.92 -3.97
C GLN A 144 17.29 -12.37 -4.25
N VAL A 145 16.70 -12.74 -5.39
CA VAL A 145 15.36 -12.29 -5.79
C VAL A 145 14.31 -13.02 -4.96
N THR A 146 13.41 -12.24 -4.36
CA THR A 146 12.18 -12.73 -3.75
C THR A 146 10.99 -12.15 -4.51
N ILE A 147 10.13 -13.01 -5.03
CA ILE A 147 8.89 -12.61 -5.71
C ILE A 147 7.78 -12.44 -4.68
N PHE A 148 7.09 -11.30 -4.74
CA PHE A 148 5.89 -11.00 -3.96
C PHE A 148 4.72 -10.85 -4.92
N PRO A 149 4.08 -11.95 -5.32
CA PRO A 149 3.03 -11.93 -6.31
C PRO A 149 1.68 -11.53 -5.72
N ASP A 150 0.78 -11.13 -6.61
CA ASP A 150 -0.65 -11.21 -6.32
C ASP A 150 -1.00 -12.65 -5.91
N PRO A 151 -1.66 -12.85 -4.74
CA PRO A 151 -2.10 -14.17 -4.32
C PRO A 151 -3.00 -14.90 -5.33
N ALA A 152 -3.70 -14.16 -6.21
CA ALA A 152 -4.50 -14.77 -7.28
C ALA A 152 -3.67 -15.61 -8.25
N GLY A 153 -2.37 -15.30 -8.42
CA GLY A 153 -1.44 -16.10 -9.22
C GLY A 153 -1.18 -17.51 -8.71
N ALA A 154 -1.66 -17.86 -7.51
CA ALA A 154 -1.60 -19.23 -6.98
C ALA A 154 -2.71 -20.13 -7.55
N TYR A 155 -3.75 -19.56 -8.18
CA TYR A 155 -4.82 -20.35 -8.76
C TYR A 155 -4.37 -20.96 -10.09
N ARG A 156 -4.66 -22.26 -10.25
CA ARG A 156 -4.38 -22.97 -11.51
C ARG A 156 -5.23 -22.40 -12.64
N GLN A 157 -4.59 -22.10 -13.75
CA GLN A 157 -5.28 -21.70 -14.97
C GLN A 157 -5.84 -22.95 -15.67
N HIS A 158 -7.13 -22.96 -15.97
CA HIS A 158 -7.80 -24.11 -16.61
C HIS A 158 -7.14 -24.54 -17.94
N ALA A 159 -6.57 -23.60 -18.68
CA ALA A 159 -5.97 -23.89 -19.98
C ALA A 159 -4.57 -24.53 -19.92
N ARG A 160 -3.81 -24.34 -18.82
CA ARG A 160 -2.42 -24.80 -18.70
C ARG A 160 -2.20 -25.80 -17.57
N GLY A 161 -3.12 -25.90 -16.60
CA GLY A 161 -2.97 -26.77 -15.43
C GLY A 161 -1.96 -26.29 -14.39
N GLU A 162 -1.21 -25.22 -14.68
CA GLU A 162 -0.19 -24.59 -13.85
C GLU A 162 -0.64 -23.25 -13.34
N SER A 163 -0.10 -22.82 -12.21
CA SER A 163 -0.29 -21.47 -11.68
C SER A 163 0.86 -20.55 -12.11
N ASP A 164 0.62 -19.24 -12.13
CA ASP A 164 1.69 -18.25 -12.39
C ASP A 164 2.86 -18.38 -11.42
N ILE A 165 2.57 -18.76 -10.18
CA ILE A 165 3.60 -19.03 -9.17
C ILE A 165 4.41 -20.28 -9.51
N ASP A 166 3.81 -21.32 -10.06
CA ASP A 166 4.55 -22.52 -10.49
C ASP A 166 5.51 -22.17 -11.63
N ILE A 167 5.10 -21.34 -12.59
CA ILE A 167 5.95 -20.85 -13.68
C ILE A 167 7.18 -20.12 -13.13
N PHE A 168 7.01 -19.23 -12.14
CA PHE A 168 8.16 -18.56 -11.48
C PHE A 168 9.14 -19.57 -10.89
N LYS A 169 8.64 -20.61 -10.19
CA LYS A 169 9.49 -21.64 -9.58
C LYS A 169 10.22 -22.49 -10.61
N GLU A 170 9.54 -22.89 -11.69
CA GLU A 170 10.14 -23.65 -12.80
C GLU A 170 11.24 -22.86 -13.49
N LYS A 171 11.04 -21.54 -13.65
CA LYS A 171 12.06 -20.62 -14.16
C LYS A 171 13.18 -20.34 -13.13
N GLY A 172 13.16 -20.99 -11.94
CA GLY A 172 14.20 -20.95 -10.92
C GLY A 172 14.12 -19.74 -9.95
N PHE A 173 13.02 -19.01 -9.91
CA PHE A 173 12.74 -18.02 -8.87
C PHE A 173 12.12 -18.73 -7.66
N LEU A 174 12.97 -19.36 -6.84
CA LEU A 174 12.51 -20.25 -5.77
C LEU A 174 11.98 -19.54 -4.54
N ARG A 175 12.29 -18.26 -4.34
CA ARG A 175 11.81 -17.46 -3.21
C ARG A 175 10.55 -16.73 -3.61
N VAL A 176 9.39 -17.28 -3.24
CA VAL A 176 8.09 -16.68 -3.48
C VAL A 176 7.37 -16.50 -2.14
N ASP A 177 7.02 -15.28 -1.80
CA ASP A 177 6.41 -14.92 -0.51
C ASP A 177 5.08 -14.16 -0.72
N TYR A 178 3.98 -14.83 -0.40
CA TYR A 178 2.64 -14.28 -0.51
C TYR A 178 1.72 -14.82 0.59
N PRO A 179 0.69 -14.07 1.01
CA PRO A 179 -0.28 -14.54 1.99
C PRO A 179 -1.26 -15.54 1.36
N LYS A 180 -1.78 -16.48 2.17
CA LYS A 180 -2.81 -17.44 1.72
C LYS A 180 -4.13 -16.79 1.30
N LYS A 181 -4.44 -15.61 1.85
CA LYS A 181 -5.65 -14.85 1.53
C LYS A 181 -5.25 -13.48 0.98
N HIS A 182 -6.02 -13.01 0.03
CA HIS A 182 -5.85 -11.65 -0.52
C HIS A 182 -6.01 -10.63 0.60
N PRO A 183 -5.01 -9.76 0.85
CA PRO A 183 -5.18 -8.67 1.80
C PRO A 183 -6.22 -7.66 1.26
N PRO A 184 -6.99 -7.01 2.13
CA PRO A 184 -7.86 -5.91 1.71
C PRO A 184 -7.07 -4.85 0.94
N ILE A 185 -7.65 -4.31 -0.13
CA ILE A 185 -7.00 -3.25 -0.94
C ILE A 185 -6.65 -2.05 -0.06
N ALA A 186 -7.55 -1.67 0.85
CA ALA A 186 -7.32 -0.56 1.77
C ALA A 186 -6.06 -0.76 2.63
N ASP A 187 -5.80 -1.98 3.10
CA ASP A 187 -4.62 -2.27 3.93
C ASP A 187 -3.31 -2.18 3.12
N ARG A 188 -3.35 -2.63 1.85
CA ARG A 188 -2.21 -2.46 0.92
C ARG A 188 -1.94 -0.98 0.64
N VAL A 189 -2.98 -0.22 0.33
CA VAL A 189 -2.90 1.23 0.10
C VAL A 189 -2.34 1.96 1.33
N ASN A 190 -2.87 1.67 2.51
CA ASN A 190 -2.42 2.31 3.76
C ASN A 190 -0.94 1.99 4.05
N SER A 191 -0.51 0.75 3.76
CA SER A 191 0.90 0.37 3.90
C SER A 191 1.82 1.17 2.97
N VAL A 192 1.41 1.38 1.70
CA VAL A 192 2.16 2.22 0.76
C VAL A 192 2.14 3.68 1.19
N ASN A 193 0.98 4.23 1.55
CA ASN A 193 0.84 5.61 1.99
C ASN A 193 1.71 5.90 3.22
N ARG A 194 1.78 4.97 4.17
CA ARG A 194 2.68 5.08 5.32
C ARG A 194 4.15 5.13 4.93
N MET A 195 4.57 4.33 3.95
CA MET A 195 5.97 4.34 3.47
C MET A 195 6.28 5.60 2.66
N LEU A 196 5.29 6.18 1.97
CA LEU A 196 5.40 7.49 1.33
C LEU A 196 5.53 8.59 2.39
N MET A 197 4.63 8.61 3.38
CA MET A 197 4.71 9.56 4.48
C MET A 197 3.95 9.01 5.69
N SER A 198 4.63 8.80 6.80
CA SER A 198 3.98 8.47 8.08
C SER A 198 3.31 9.71 8.70
N ALA A 199 2.46 9.53 9.70
CA ALA A 199 1.84 10.64 10.42
C ALA A 199 2.86 11.49 11.21
N SER A 200 4.06 10.95 11.46
CA SER A 200 5.19 11.71 12.01
C SER A 200 5.97 12.50 10.96
N GLY A 201 5.57 12.42 9.67
CA GLY A 201 6.23 13.11 8.56
C GLY A 201 7.45 12.39 7.99
N GLU A 202 7.70 11.13 8.38
CA GLU A 202 8.85 10.36 7.88
C GLU A 202 8.53 9.76 6.51
N THR A 203 9.45 9.92 5.55
CA THR A 203 9.42 9.31 4.21
C THR A 203 10.42 8.18 4.14
N ARG A 204 9.97 7.00 3.68
CA ARG A 204 10.80 5.79 3.55
C ARG A 204 10.75 5.15 2.17
N LEU A 205 9.86 5.56 1.28
CA LEU A 205 9.75 5.01 -0.07
C LEU A 205 10.26 6.01 -1.10
N TYR A 206 11.25 5.59 -1.89
CA TYR A 206 11.82 6.38 -2.97
C TYR A 206 11.78 5.60 -4.28
N ILE A 207 11.69 6.33 -5.41
CA ILE A 207 11.41 5.77 -6.73
C ILE A 207 12.41 6.35 -7.73
N ASP A 208 13.04 5.48 -8.51
CA ASP A 208 13.91 5.93 -9.59
C ASP A 208 13.09 6.59 -10.72
N PRO A 209 13.56 7.70 -11.32
CA PRO A 209 12.84 8.38 -12.41
C PRO A 209 12.50 7.51 -13.62
N LYS A 210 13.20 6.39 -13.82
CA LYS A 210 12.91 5.44 -14.90
C LYS A 210 11.64 4.61 -14.68
N CYS A 211 11.15 4.51 -13.43
CA CYS A 211 9.91 3.82 -13.08
C CYS A 211 8.67 4.68 -13.43
N LYS A 212 8.48 4.98 -14.70
CA LYS A 212 7.48 5.94 -15.19
C LYS A 212 6.05 5.49 -14.93
N HIS A 213 5.75 4.19 -15.13
CA HIS A 213 4.42 3.63 -14.90
C HIS A 213 4.07 3.63 -13.42
N LEU A 214 5.03 3.29 -12.54
CA LEU A 214 4.83 3.36 -11.10
C LEU A 214 4.57 4.81 -10.64
N ILE A 215 5.38 5.77 -11.12
CA ILE A 215 5.20 7.18 -10.80
C ILE A 215 3.82 7.65 -11.25
N ASP A 216 3.41 7.35 -12.47
CA ASP A 216 2.11 7.70 -13.02
C ASP A 216 0.96 7.05 -12.22
N SER A 217 1.12 5.79 -11.83
CA SER A 217 0.19 5.04 -11.01
C SER A 217 -0.03 5.72 -9.66
N LEU A 218 1.06 6.05 -8.94
CA LEU A 218 0.99 6.73 -7.64
C LEU A 218 0.41 8.15 -7.72
N GLU A 219 0.59 8.83 -8.84
CA GLU A 219 0.14 10.20 -9.03
C GLU A 219 -1.32 10.32 -9.49
N LYS A 220 -1.78 9.38 -10.32
CA LYS A 220 -3.04 9.50 -11.05
C LYS A 220 -4.17 8.60 -10.56
N VAL A 221 -3.88 7.52 -9.83
CA VAL A 221 -4.93 6.64 -9.32
C VAL A 221 -5.79 7.36 -8.29
N ILE A 222 -7.10 7.36 -8.51
CA ILE A 222 -8.10 8.03 -7.69
C ILE A 222 -9.14 7.06 -7.14
N TYR A 223 -9.85 7.49 -6.12
CA TYR A 223 -11.05 6.79 -5.65
C TYR A 223 -12.25 7.11 -6.56
N LYS A 224 -13.13 6.14 -6.72
CA LYS A 224 -14.44 6.37 -7.36
C LYS A 224 -15.23 7.44 -6.60
N PRO A 225 -15.97 8.32 -7.27
CA PRO A 225 -16.76 9.34 -6.62
C PRO A 225 -17.69 8.74 -5.56
N GLY A 226 -17.65 9.27 -4.34
CA GLY A 226 -18.49 8.82 -3.22
C GLY A 226 -18.20 7.43 -2.66
N SER A 227 -17.12 6.77 -3.11
CA SER A 227 -16.70 5.43 -2.70
C SER A 227 -15.30 5.44 -2.09
N ARG A 228 -14.92 4.34 -1.43
CA ARG A 228 -13.55 4.01 -1.04
C ARG A 228 -12.91 3.01 -2.00
N ASP A 229 -13.59 2.64 -3.05
CA ASP A 229 -13.05 1.76 -4.05
C ASP A 229 -12.13 2.54 -5.00
N MET A 230 -11.01 1.95 -5.33
CA MET A 230 -10.10 2.48 -6.33
C MET A 230 -10.77 2.47 -7.69
N ASP A 231 -10.63 3.56 -8.45
CA ASP A 231 -11.05 3.59 -9.84
C ASP A 231 -10.02 2.85 -10.71
N LYS A 232 -10.44 1.74 -11.27
CA LYS A 232 -9.62 0.87 -12.14
C LYS A 232 -9.97 1.00 -13.61
N SER A 233 -10.80 1.96 -13.98
CA SER A 233 -11.28 2.12 -15.37
C SER A 233 -10.16 2.48 -16.36
N GLY A 234 -9.07 3.07 -15.88
CA GLY A 234 -7.92 3.48 -16.70
C GLY A 234 -6.79 2.46 -16.81
N GLY A 235 -6.83 1.36 -16.04
CA GLY A 235 -5.75 0.34 -16.03
C GLY A 235 -4.38 0.87 -15.61
N ILE A 236 -4.33 2.00 -14.91
CA ILE A 236 -3.07 2.63 -14.47
C ILE A 236 -2.60 2.17 -13.09
N GLU A 237 -3.42 1.41 -12.38
CA GLU A 237 -3.15 0.98 -11.00
C GLU A 237 -2.19 -0.19 -10.89
N HIS A 238 -1.94 -0.94 -11.96
CA HIS A 238 -1.21 -2.21 -11.93
C HIS A 238 0.19 -2.11 -11.33
N SER A 239 0.95 -1.06 -11.66
CA SER A 239 2.28 -0.86 -11.05
C SER A 239 2.20 -0.52 -9.56
N ALA A 240 1.17 0.23 -9.13
CA ALA A 240 0.96 0.50 -7.70
C ALA A 240 0.43 -0.74 -6.95
N ASP A 241 -0.38 -1.59 -7.59
CA ASP A 241 -0.79 -2.88 -7.04
C ASP A 241 0.44 -3.80 -6.87
N ALA A 242 1.31 -3.89 -7.90
CA ALA A 242 2.57 -4.63 -7.84
C ALA A 242 3.48 -4.13 -6.69
N LEU A 243 3.61 -2.81 -6.50
CA LEU A 243 4.32 -2.23 -5.34
C LEU A 243 3.65 -2.62 -4.02
N GLY A 244 2.34 -2.65 -3.98
CA GLY A 244 1.55 -2.89 -2.77
C GLY A 244 1.77 -4.27 -2.16
N TYR A 245 2.03 -5.32 -2.95
CA TYR A 245 2.22 -6.67 -2.44
C TYR A 245 3.45 -6.80 -1.51
N PRO A 246 4.68 -6.45 -1.93
CA PRO A 246 5.85 -6.52 -1.05
C PRO A 246 5.77 -5.52 0.11
N VAL A 247 5.26 -4.31 -0.14
CA VAL A 247 5.15 -3.28 0.91
C VAL A 247 4.22 -3.76 2.02
N HIS A 248 3.01 -4.21 1.70
CA HIS A 248 2.09 -4.71 2.71
C HIS A 248 2.63 -5.97 3.40
N ARG A 249 3.27 -6.86 2.67
CA ARG A 249 3.82 -8.10 3.24
C ARG A 249 4.93 -7.86 4.25
N ARG A 250 5.79 -6.86 4.02
CA ARG A 250 6.97 -6.56 4.85
C ARG A 250 6.73 -5.42 5.85
N TYR A 251 5.84 -4.51 5.52
CA TYR A 251 5.53 -3.33 6.32
C TYR A 251 4.01 -3.15 6.53
N PRO A 252 3.30 -4.17 7.06
CA PRO A 252 1.86 -4.04 7.27
C PRO A 252 1.56 -2.94 8.28
N VAL A 253 0.51 -2.17 8.03
CA VAL A 253 -0.06 -1.30 9.07
C VAL A 253 -0.72 -2.20 10.11
N LYS A 254 -0.16 -2.23 11.30
CA LYS A 254 -0.73 -3.00 12.42
C LYS A 254 -1.85 -2.17 13.06
N ASN A 255 -3.08 -2.63 12.94
CA ASN A 255 -4.13 -2.15 13.83
C ASN A 255 -3.78 -2.64 15.25
N ARG A 256 -3.19 -1.77 16.05
CA ARG A 256 -2.98 -2.07 17.47
C ARG A 256 -4.35 -2.06 18.13
N VAL A 257 -4.86 -3.23 18.48
CA VAL A 257 -5.99 -3.36 19.38
C VAL A 257 -5.47 -2.92 20.76
N ILE A 258 -5.93 -1.79 21.25
CA ILE A 258 -5.71 -1.37 22.63
C ILE A 258 -6.47 -2.37 23.49
N LEU A 259 -5.80 -3.42 23.93
CA LEU A 259 -6.33 -4.30 24.96
C LEU A 259 -6.28 -3.47 26.25
N GLY A 260 -7.43 -2.92 26.63
CA GLY A 260 -7.60 -2.36 27.96
C GLY A 260 -7.14 -3.40 28.96
N GLY A 261 -6.09 -3.09 29.72
CA GLY A 261 -5.57 -3.99 30.73
C GLY A 261 -6.68 -4.34 31.71
N SER A 262 -7.07 -5.61 31.71
CA SER A 262 -7.85 -6.17 32.79
C SER A 262 -7.00 -6.11 34.08
N ARG A 263 -7.43 -5.32 35.02
CA ARG A 263 -7.01 -5.45 36.41
C ARG A 263 -7.83 -6.54 37.09
#